data_7ffd5f16cfe958032044cae630290722
#
_entry.id   7ffd5f16cfe958032044cae630290722
#
_cell.length_a   1.000
_cell.length_b   1.000
_cell.length_c   1.000
_cell.angle_alpha   90.00
_cell.angle_beta   90.00
_cell.angle_gamma   90.00
#
_symmetry.space_group_name_H-M   'P 1'
#
loop_
_entity.id
_entity.type
_entity.pdbx_description
1 polymer ?
#
loop_
_entity_poly.entity_id
_entity_poly.type
_entity_poly.pdbx_seq_one_letter_code
_entity_poly.pdbx_strand_id
1 'polypeptide(L)'
;MNASIDNWAAGDAYETFMGRWSRRIADDFLDWLAPMPRANWLEVGCGTGALTKAVRQRADPASVVACDPSPMFVSFARNSIEDGCVTFLIAGADDLPRRHGGFDVIVSGLVLNFLPQPPDAVRSMRGRIRRGGLLAAYVWDYAEGMQFLRIFWDEAVALDPSAAPLDEGPRFPLCRPDALIQLFQQAGLDSVEARSLEIATTFPSFDAYWSPFLGGTGPAPSYVDSLDRDAQRQLRLRLRQRLAPSADGSIRLTARALGIRGLVAA
;
A
#
# COMPACT_ATOMS: atom_id res chain seq x y z
N MET A 1 18.90 -4.98 3.32
CA MET A 1 17.96 -3.93 2.84
C MET A 1 18.31 -2.63 3.56
N ASN A 2 18.59 -1.55 2.82
CA ASN A 2 18.91 -0.26 3.43
C ASN A 2 17.61 0.37 3.98
N ALA A 3 17.42 0.29 5.29
CA ALA A 3 16.24 0.84 5.99
C ALA A 3 16.05 2.37 5.83
N SER A 4 17.02 3.07 5.20
CA SER A 4 16.96 4.52 4.99
C SER A 4 16.23 4.93 3.71
N ILE A 5 16.05 4.03 2.74
CA ILE A 5 15.47 4.36 1.43
C ILE A 5 13.93 4.32 1.47
N ASP A 6 13.36 3.44 2.28
CA ASP A 6 11.91 3.27 2.44
C ASP A 6 11.40 4.00 3.70
N ASN A 7 11.89 5.21 3.96
CA ASN A 7 11.49 5.99 5.13
C ASN A 7 10.13 6.67 4.88
N TRP A 8 9.08 6.11 5.43
CA TRP A 8 7.70 6.63 5.42
C TRP A 8 7.33 7.34 6.72
N ALA A 9 8.31 7.92 7.41
CA ALA A 9 8.16 8.40 8.79
C ALA A 9 7.22 9.63 8.98
N ALA A 10 6.83 10.34 7.92
CA ALA A 10 5.99 11.53 8.03
C ALA A 10 4.59 11.26 7.43
N GLY A 11 3.57 11.17 8.28
CA GLY A 11 2.18 10.92 7.85
C GLY A 11 1.67 11.92 6.81
N ASP A 12 1.93 13.22 7.00
CA ASP A 12 1.50 14.28 6.05
C ASP A 12 2.20 14.17 4.68
N ALA A 13 3.48 13.82 4.65
CA ALA A 13 4.22 13.63 3.41
C ALA A 13 3.72 12.38 2.65
N TYR A 14 3.44 11.29 3.36
CA TYR A 14 2.81 10.10 2.77
C TYR A 14 1.42 10.44 2.22
N GLU A 15 0.59 11.16 2.97
CA GLU A 15 -0.75 11.58 2.53
C GLU A 15 -0.72 12.42 1.26
N THR A 16 0.26 13.32 1.15
CA THR A 16 0.46 14.15 -0.04
C THR A 16 0.90 13.34 -1.25
N PHE A 17 1.80 12.36 -1.06
CA PHE A 17 2.36 11.55 -2.14
C PHE A 17 1.41 10.43 -2.57
N MET A 18 0.98 9.57 -1.63
CA MET A 18 0.24 8.33 -1.90
C MET A 18 -1.16 8.28 -1.30
N GLY A 19 -1.43 9.02 -0.22
CA GLY A 19 -2.62 8.84 0.62
C GLY A 19 -3.95 8.93 -0.15
N ARG A 20 -4.07 9.86 -1.10
CA ARG A 20 -5.27 9.98 -1.94
C ARG A 20 -5.55 8.72 -2.79
N TRP A 21 -4.50 8.03 -3.24
CA TRP A 21 -4.61 6.79 -4.01
C TRP A 21 -4.84 5.59 -3.11
N SER A 22 -4.19 5.58 -1.93
CA SER A 22 -4.38 4.53 -0.90
C SER A 22 -5.84 4.45 -0.44
N ARG A 23 -6.54 5.57 -0.31
CA ARG A 23 -7.97 5.59 0.05
C ARG A 23 -8.84 4.98 -1.06
N ARG A 24 -8.60 5.36 -2.32
CA ARG A 24 -9.38 4.83 -3.45
C ARG A 24 -9.21 3.33 -3.62
N ILE A 25 -7.98 2.84 -3.54
CA ILE A 25 -7.71 1.42 -3.71
C ILE A 25 -8.26 0.59 -2.54
N ALA A 26 -8.32 1.16 -1.32
CA ALA A 26 -8.95 0.51 -0.18
C ALA A 26 -10.46 0.30 -0.40
N ASP A 27 -11.15 1.26 -1.01
CA ASP A 27 -12.56 1.12 -1.38
C ASP A 27 -12.78 -0.02 -2.39
N ASP A 28 -12.02 -0.04 -3.49
CA ASP A 28 -12.11 -1.07 -4.53
C ASP A 28 -11.74 -2.46 -3.99
N PHE A 29 -10.78 -2.52 -3.06
CA PHE A 29 -10.40 -3.75 -2.38
C PHE A 29 -11.56 -4.31 -1.54
N LEU A 30 -12.26 -3.47 -0.77
CA LEU A 30 -13.39 -3.91 0.03
C LEU A 30 -14.60 -4.31 -0.81
N ASP A 31 -14.85 -3.64 -1.93
CA ASP A 31 -15.88 -4.04 -2.88
C ASP A 31 -15.61 -5.43 -3.46
N TRP A 32 -14.34 -5.76 -3.72
CA TRP A 32 -13.96 -7.10 -4.15
C TRP A 32 -14.06 -8.14 -3.05
N LEU A 33 -13.67 -7.80 -1.80
CA LEU A 33 -13.75 -8.74 -0.69
C LEU A 33 -15.19 -9.11 -0.34
N ALA A 34 -16.13 -8.17 -0.48
CA ALA A 34 -17.53 -8.33 -0.12
C ALA A 34 -17.71 -9.03 1.25
N PRO A 35 -17.11 -8.51 2.33
CA PRO A 35 -17.05 -9.18 3.61
C PRO A 35 -18.45 -9.27 4.24
N MET A 36 -18.66 -10.31 5.08
CA MET A 36 -19.87 -10.41 5.86
C MET A 36 -19.99 -9.26 6.88
N PRO A 37 -21.18 -8.67 7.07
CA PRO A 37 -21.38 -7.64 8.09
C PRO A 37 -21.18 -8.24 9.50
N ARG A 38 -20.94 -7.36 10.46
CA ARG A 38 -20.75 -7.71 11.88
C ARG A 38 -19.54 -8.60 12.16
N ALA A 39 -18.57 -8.65 11.24
CA ALA A 39 -17.32 -9.37 11.41
C ALA A 39 -16.37 -8.64 12.39
N ASN A 40 -15.49 -9.41 13.03
CA ASN A 40 -14.40 -8.90 13.87
C ASN A 40 -13.11 -8.86 13.04
N TRP A 41 -12.57 -7.68 12.86
CA TRP A 41 -11.44 -7.43 11.97
C TRP A 41 -10.14 -7.22 12.72
N LEU A 42 -9.04 -7.66 12.11
CA LEU A 42 -7.70 -7.21 12.43
C LEU A 42 -7.09 -6.61 11.16
N GLU A 43 -6.61 -5.38 11.25
CA GLU A 43 -5.80 -4.76 10.21
C GLU A 43 -4.34 -4.71 10.65
N VAL A 44 -3.43 -5.21 9.80
CA VAL A 44 -1.99 -5.27 10.05
C VAL A 44 -1.28 -4.27 9.16
N GLY A 45 -0.61 -3.30 9.77
CA GLY A 45 0.02 -2.17 9.10
C GLY A 45 -0.99 -1.10 8.71
N CYS A 46 -1.71 -0.55 9.70
CA CYS A 46 -2.78 0.42 9.42
C CYS A 46 -2.29 1.78 8.91
N GLY A 47 -1.02 2.12 9.12
CA GLY A 47 -0.45 3.38 8.69
C GLY A 47 -1.27 4.58 9.16
N THR A 48 -1.64 5.45 8.23
CA THR A 48 -2.50 6.64 8.48
C THR A 48 -4.00 6.31 8.60
N GLY A 49 -4.39 5.03 8.50
CA GLY A 49 -5.77 4.57 8.69
C GLY A 49 -6.63 4.57 7.42
N ALA A 50 -6.05 4.58 6.23
CA ALA A 50 -6.81 4.60 4.97
C ALA A 50 -7.74 3.38 4.84
N LEU A 51 -7.22 2.14 5.04
CA LEU A 51 -8.01 0.92 4.99
C LEU A 51 -8.92 0.79 6.22
N THR A 52 -8.46 1.17 7.42
CA THR A 52 -9.30 1.20 8.65
C THR A 52 -10.58 2.00 8.40
N LYS A 53 -10.43 3.20 7.82
CA LYS A 53 -11.57 4.09 7.51
C LYS A 53 -12.50 3.46 6.49
N ALA A 54 -11.97 2.86 5.43
CA ALA A 54 -12.75 2.17 4.42
C ALA A 54 -13.52 0.97 5.02
N VAL A 55 -12.88 0.13 5.86
CA VAL A 55 -13.54 -0.97 6.59
C VAL A 55 -14.70 -0.46 7.43
N ARG A 56 -14.47 0.63 8.18
CA ARG A 56 -15.51 1.23 9.01
C ARG A 56 -16.72 1.71 8.21
N GLN A 57 -16.48 2.34 7.08
CA GLN A 57 -17.54 2.96 6.26
C GLN A 57 -18.32 1.94 5.42
N ARG A 58 -17.69 0.83 5.01
CA ARG A 58 -18.24 -0.06 3.98
C ARG A 58 -18.54 -1.48 4.45
N ALA A 59 -17.94 -1.96 5.54
CA ALA A 59 -18.03 -3.36 5.95
C ALA A 59 -18.96 -3.62 7.15
N ASP A 60 -19.53 -2.59 7.77
CA ASP A 60 -20.32 -2.71 9.02
C ASP A 60 -19.69 -3.67 10.04
N PRO A 61 -18.44 -3.43 10.49
CA PRO A 61 -17.74 -4.35 11.38
C PRO A 61 -18.35 -4.36 12.79
N ALA A 62 -18.31 -5.50 13.48
CA ALA A 62 -18.60 -5.56 14.92
C ALA A 62 -17.48 -4.91 15.73
N SER A 63 -16.23 -5.13 15.32
CA SER A 63 -15.04 -4.50 15.90
C SER A 63 -13.90 -4.48 14.89
N VAL A 64 -13.04 -3.49 14.98
CA VAL A 64 -11.78 -3.39 14.23
C VAL A 64 -10.63 -3.20 15.21
N VAL A 65 -9.65 -4.09 15.17
CA VAL A 65 -8.36 -3.86 15.79
C VAL A 65 -7.39 -3.51 14.66
N ALA A 66 -6.82 -2.31 14.69
CA ALA A 66 -5.86 -1.82 13.69
C ALA A 66 -4.49 -1.64 14.35
N CYS A 67 -3.45 -2.25 13.79
CA CYS A 67 -2.11 -2.16 14.38
C CYS A 67 -1.07 -1.71 13.35
N ASP A 68 -0.07 -0.99 13.87
CA ASP A 68 1.12 -0.55 13.14
C ASP A 68 2.31 -0.47 14.11
N PRO A 69 3.54 -0.85 13.71
CA PRO A 69 4.70 -0.73 14.58
C PRO A 69 5.13 0.73 14.85
N SER A 70 4.69 1.69 14.02
CA SER A 70 5.00 3.11 14.17
C SER A 70 4.02 3.80 15.14
N PRO A 71 4.49 4.27 16.32
CA PRO A 71 3.65 5.04 17.24
C PRO A 71 3.07 6.31 16.58
N MET A 72 3.82 6.89 15.64
CA MET A 72 3.43 8.12 14.94
C MET A 72 2.25 7.86 14.00
N PHE A 73 2.28 6.78 13.22
CA PHE A 73 1.15 6.37 12.38
C PHE A 73 -0.09 6.01 13.22
N VAL A 74 0.11 5.24 14.29
CA VAL A 74 -0.98 4.89 15.22
C VAL A 74 -1.62 6.13 15.83
N SER A 75 -0.82 7.12 16.25
CA SER A 75 -1.33 8.39 16.79
C SER A 75 -2.10 9.18 15.74
N PHE A 76 -1.57 9.27 14.52
CA PHE A 76 -2.23 9.95 13.40
C PHE A 76 -3.59 9.29 13.07
N ALA A 77 -3.61 7.97 12.91
CA ALA A 77 -4.83 7.22 12.59
C ALA A 77 -5.89 7.37 13.70
N ARG A 78 -5.48 7.27 14.98
CA ARG A 78 -6.36 7.44 16.13
C ARG A 78 -7.01 8.84 16.18
N ASN A 79 -6.24 9.88 15.88
CA ASN A 79 -6.75 11.25 15.84
C ASN A 79 -7.67 11.53 14.65
N SER A 80 -7.51 10.74 13.57
CA SER A 80 -8.29 10.90 12.34
C SER A 80 -9.57 10.05 12.29
N ILE A 81 -9.69 9.04 13.17
CA ILE A 81 -10.80 8.09 13.21
C ILE A 81 -11.28 7.96 14.65
N GLU A 82 -12.25 8.80 15.01
CA GLU A 82 -12.95 8.73 16.31
C GLU A 82 -14.17 7.81 16.18
N ASP A 83 -13.98 6.52 16.50
CA ASP A 83 -15.07 5.53 16.41
C ASP A 83 -14.92 4.46 17.49
N GLY A 84 -15.95 4.27 18.28
CA GLY A 84 -15.96 3.35 19.43
C GLY A 84 -15.78 1.87 19.07
N CYS A 85 -15.95 1.48 17.80
CA CYS A 85 -15.70 0.10 17.37
C CYS A 85 -14.27 -0.15 16.87
N VAL A 86 -13.41 0.90 16.78
CA VAL A 86 -12.03 0.80 16.34
C VAL A 86 -11.06 0.93 17.50
N THR A 87 -10.13 -0.01 17.63
CA THR A 87 -9.03 0.02 18.60
C THR A 87 -7.71 0.05 17.86
N PHE A 88 -6.90 1.07 18.13
CA PHE A 88 -5.56 1.20 17.56
C PHE A 88 -4.49 0.71 18.53
N LEU A 89 -3.56 -0.14 18.05
CA LEU A 89 -2.48 -0.73 18.83
C LEU A 89 -1.11 -0.49 18.16
N ILE A 90 -0.08 -0.29 18.97
CA ILE A 90 1.30 -0.32 18.51
C ILE A 90 1.75 -1.78 18.54
N ALA A 91 1.81 -2.42 17.36
CA ALA A 91 2.23 -3.82 17.22
C ALA A 91 2.67 -4.09 15.77
N GLY A 92 3.68 -4.92 15.60
CA GLY A 92 4.16 -5.42 14.30
C GLY A 92 3.55 -6.77 13.92
N ALA A 93 3.89 -7.27 12.74
CA ALA A 93 3.40 -8.56 12.24
C ALA A 93 3.90 -9.77 13.06
N ASP A 94 4.94 -9.60 13.86
CA ASP A 94 5.54 -10.57 14.78
C ASP A 94 4.84 -10.62 16.15
N ASP A 95 4.16 -9.56 16.55
CA ASP A 95 3.45 -9.45 17.83
C ASP A 95 1.98 -9.07 17.65
N LEU A 96 1.27 -9.83 16.83
CA LEU A 96 -0.14 -9.56 16.54
C LEU A 96 -1.05 -9.84 17.74
N PRO A 97 -2.05 -8.99 18.00
CA PRO A 97 -3.00 -9.16 19.09
C PRO A 97 -3.78 -10.47 18.94
N ARG A 98 -4.16 -11.03 20.07
CA ARG A 98 -5.00 -12.25 20.15
C ARG A 98 -6.43 -11.86 20.47
N ARG A 99 -7.36 -12.62 19.91
CA ARG A 99 -8.80 -12.57 20.23
C ARG A 99 -9.26 -13.97 20.57
N HIS A 100 -10.07 -14.10 21.61
CA HIS A 100 -10.75 -15.37 21.91
C HIS A 100 -11.64 -15.76 20.74
N GLY A 101 -11.51 -16.97 20.24
CA GLY A 101 -12.22 -17.45 19.04
C GLY A 101 -11.61 -17.01 17.69
N GLY A 102 -10.58 -16.16 17.68
CA GLY A 102 -9.93 -15.64 16.47
C GLY A 102 -10.68 -14.44 15.84
N PHE A 103 -10.10 -13.87 14.82
CA PHE A 103 -10.71 -12.84 13.99
C PHE A 103 -11.46 -13.49 12.82
N ASP A 104 -12.55 -12.85 12.39
CA ASP A 104 -13.31 -13.29 11.21
C ASP A 104 -12.58 -12.92 9.92
N VAL A 105 -11.98 -11.72 9.90
CA VAL A 105 -11.26 -11.16 8.75
C VAL A 105 -9.97 -10.53 9.24
N ILE A 106 -8.85 -10.87 8.57
CA ILE A 106 -7.59 -10.15 8.74
C ILE A 106 -7.21 -9.53 7.40
N VAL A 107 -6.82 -8.26 7.44
CA VAL A 107 -6.41 -7.51 6.23
C VAL A 107 -5.06 -6.82 6.43
N SER A 108 -4.36 -6.62 5.31
CA SER A 108 -3.14 -5.81 5.26
C SER A 108 -3.09 -5.05 3.94
N GLY A 109 -3.06 -3.73 4.00
CA GLY A 109 -3.05 -2.87 2.83
C GLY A 109 -1.72 -2.18 2.60
N LEU A 110 -1.06 -2.46 1.45
CA LEU A 110 0.18 -1.81 0.99
C LEU A 110 1.39 -2.01 1.94
N VAL A 111 1.45 -3.16 2.63
CA VAL A 111 2.45 -3.43 3.68
C VAL A 111 3.31 -4.65 3.40
N LEU A 112 2.74 -5.74 2.85
CA LEU A 112 3.42 -7.05 2.78
C LEU A 112 4.80 -7.00 2.10
N ASN A 113 4.98 -6.16 1.10
CA ASN A 113 6.24 -6.01 0.37
C ASN A 113 7.33 -5.29 1.18
N PHE A 114 6.97 -4.60 2.26
CA PHE A 114 7.92 -3.92 3.16
C PHE A 114 8.33 -4.78 4.35
N LEU A 115 7.64 -5.89 4.61
CA LEU A 115 7.96 -6.76 5.73
C LEU A 115 9.27 -7.51 5.48
N PRO A 116 10.17 -7.64 6.49
CA PRO A 116 11.43 -8.35 6.31
C PRO A 116 11.25 -9.84 5.97
N GLN A 117 10.20 -10.46 6.50
CA GLN A 117 9.87 -11.87 6.33
C GLN A 117 8.36 -12.04 6.01
N PRO A 118 7.92 -11.75 4.78
CA PRO A 118 6.50 -11.86 4.41
C PRO A 118 5.88 -13.24 4.71
N PRO A 119 6.59 -14.39 4.51
CA PRO A 119 6.04 -15.69 4.84
C PRO A 119 5.71 -15.86 6.33
N ASP A 120 6.56 -15.36 7.21
CA ASP A 120 6.33 -15.44 8.66
C ASP A 120 5.16 -14.56 9.08
N ALA A 121 5.07 -13.36 8.51
CA ALA A 121 3.97 -12.45 8.74
C ALA A 121 2.62 -13.04 8.33
N VAL A 122 2.53 -13.63 7.13
CA VAL A 122 1.30 -14.26 6.64
C VAL A 122 0.93 -15.48 7.50
N ARG A 123 1.90 -16.30 7.94
CA ARG A 123 1.66 -17.38 8.92
C ARG A 123 1.17 -16.86 10.26
N SER A 124 1.77 -15.76 10.77
CA SER A 124 1.33 -15.11 12.01
C SER A 124 -0.12 -14.63 11.90
N MET A 125 -0.47 -13.94 10.81
CA MET A 125 -1.85 -13.48 10.52
C MET A 125 -2.80 -14.67 10.46
N ARG A 126 -2.48 -15.73 9.69
CA ARG A 126 -3.30 -16.94 9.61
C ARG A 126 -3.55 -17.55 10.97
N GLY A 127 -2.56 -17.58 11.86
CA GLY A 127 -2.69 -18.10 13.23
C GLY A 127 -3.61 -17.27 14.15
N ARG A 128 -4.09 -16.11 13.70
CA ARG A 128 -5.05 -15.24 14.44
C ARG A 128 -6.47 -15.33 13.88
N ILE A 129 -6.66 -15.97 12.74
CA ILE A 129 -7.97 -16.13 12.08
C ILE A 129 -8.67 -17.36 12.65
N ARG A 130 -9.99 -17.28 12.85
CA ARG A 130 -10.82 -18.45 13.15
C ARG A 130 -10.91 -19.41 11.94
N ARG A 131 -11.34 -20.63 12.17
CA ARG A 131 -11.67 -21.56 11.09
C ARG A 131 -12.78 -20.96 10.20
N GLY A 132 -12.64 -21.11 8.90
CA GLY A 132 -13.53 -20.50 7.89
C GLY A 132 -13.41 -18.97 7.77
N GLY A 133 -12.45 -18.35 8.45
CA GLY A 133 -12.21 -16.91 8.34
C GLY A 133 -11.33 -16.54 7.13
N LEU A 134 -11.28 -15.25 6.81
CA LEU A 134 -10.69 -14.68 5.62
C LEU A 134 -9.38 -13.95 5.94
N LEU A 135 -8.30 -14.27 5.23
CA LEU A 135 -7.10 -13.43 5.13
C LEU A 135 -7.07 -12.76 3.77
N ALA A 136 -6.83 -11.45 3.75
CA ALA A 136 -6.66 -10.74 2.50
C ALA A 136 -5.62 -9.62 2.62
N ALA A 137 -5.00 -9.30 1.50
CA ALA A 137 -4.04 -8.20 1.42
C ALA A 137 -4.04 -7.58 0.03
N TYR A 138 -3.43 -6.41 -0.10
CA TYR A 138 -3.09 -5.84 -1.41
C TYR A 138 -1.77 -5.09 -1.33
N VAL A 139 -1.06 -5.07 -2.46
CA VAL A 139 0.20 -4.34 -2.67
C VAL A 139 0.13 -3.58 -3.98
N TRP A 140 0.88 -2.49 -4.11
CA TRP A 140 1.02 -1.84 -5.41
C TRP A 140 1.76 -2.74 -6.39
N ASP A 141 1.33 -2.72 -7.65
CA ASP A 141 2.07 -3.31 -8.77
C ASP A 141 3.15 -2.32 -9.22
N TYR A 142 4.26 -2.32 -8.52
CA TYR A 142 5.39 -1.42 -8.81
C TYR A 142 6.06 -1.71 -10.14
N ALA A 143 6.01 -2.96 -10.62
CA ALA A 143 6.71 -3.35 -11.85
C ALA A 143 6.05 -2.81 -13.12
N GLU A 144 4.69 -2.78 -13.15
CA GLU A 144 3.95 -2.45 -14.37
C GLU A 144 2.78 -1.49 -14.14
N GLY A 145 2.10 -1.58 -12.99
CA GLY A 145 0.80 -0.98 -12.76
C GLY A 145 0.81 0.45 -12.23
N MET A 146 1.91 0.91 -11.64
CA MET A 146 2.03 2.26 -11.08
C MET A 146 2.54 3.24 -12.13
N GLN A 147 1.69 3.64 -13.10
CA GLN A 147 2.13 4.42 -14.27
C GLN A 147 2.91 5.67 -13.89
N PHE A 148 2.48 6.43 -12.86
CA PHE A 148 3.17 7.65 -12.49
C PHE A 148 4.59 7.40 -11.95
N LEU A 149 4.84 6.27 -11.26
CA LEU A 149 6.16 5.85 -10.82
C LEU A 149 6.97 5.21 -11.96
N ARG A 150 6.33 4.39 -12.81
CA ARG A 150 7.01 3.77 -13.96
C ARG A 150 7.58 4.83 -14.89
N ILE A 151 6.76 5.82 -15.26
CA ILE A 151 7.22 6.92 -16.13
C ILE A 151 8.36 7.70 -15.46
N PHE A 152 8.27 7.92 -14.14
CA PHE A 152 9.34 8.58 -13.39
C PHE A 152 10.64 7.79 -13.44
N TRP A 153 10.61 6.48 -13.11
CA TRP A 153 11.82 5.67 -13.06
C TRP A 153 12.41 5.39 -14.45
N ASP A 154 11.58 5.21 -15.47
CA ASP A 154 12.05 5.08 -16.86
C ASP A 154 12.91 6.30 -17.26
N GLU A 155 12.46 7.51 -16.96
CA GLU A 155 13.20 8.72 -17.30
C GLU A 155 14.39 8.98 -16.36
N ALA A 156 14.25 8.66 -15.07
CA ALA A 156 15.34 8.80 -14.10
C ALA A 156 16.51 7.86 -14.43
N VAL A 157 16.23 6.58 -14.69
CA VAL A 157 17.25 5.57 -15.04
C VAL A 157 17.87 5.84 -16.43
N ALA A 158 17.08 6.35 -17.38
CA ALA A 158 17.61 6.75 -18.69
C ALA A 158 18.54 7.97 -18.61
N LEU A 159 18.32 8.86 -17.63
CA LEU A 159 19.18 10.01 -17.36
C LEU A 159 20.40 9.63 -16.55
N ASP A 160 20.20 8.80 -15.53
CA ASP A 160 21.22 8.32 -14.59
C ASP A 160 21.02 6.82 -14.32
N PRO A 161 21.78 5.93 -14.99
CA PRO A 161 21.70 4.49 -14.77
C PRO A 161 21.99 4.05 -13.31
N SER A 162 22.66 4.88 -12.51
CA SER A 162 22.90 4.59 -11.09
C SER A 162 21.64 4.67 -10.22
N ALA A 163 20.55 5.24 -10.75
CA ALA A 163 19.24 5.26 -10.11
C ALA A 163 18.49 3.90 -10.15
N ALA A 164 18.88 2.98 -11.06
CA ALA A 164 18.19 1.71 -11.25
C ALA A 164 17.99 0.88 -9.96
N PRO A 165 18.95 0.81 -9.00
CA PRO A 165 18.74 0.11 -7.74
C PRO A 165 17.67 0.72 -6.82
N LEU A 166 17.22 1.96 -7.08
CA LEU A 166 16.20 2.64 -6.29
C LEU A 166 14.79 2.37 -6.80
N ASP A 167 14.66 1.90 -8.04
CA ASP A 167 13.37 1.55 -8.65
C ASP A 167 12.67 0.42 -7.87
N GLU A 168 11.45 0.70 -7.40
CA GLU A 168 10.65 -0.25 -6.62
C GLU A 168 10.24 -1.49 -7.41
N GLY A 169 10.11 -1.40 -8.73
CA GLY A 169 9.69 -2.52 -9.59
C GLY A 169 10.55 -3.77 -9.40
N PRO A 170 11.86 -3.70 -9.64
CA PRO A 170 12.79 -4.81 -9.38
C PRO A 170 12.99 -5.13 -7.89
N ARG A 171 12.87 -4.12 -7.01
CA ARG A 171 13.12 -4.26 -5.57
C ARG A 171 12.04 -5.06 -4.85
N PHE A 172 10.82 -5.08 -5.34
CA PHE A 172 9.69 -5.75 -4.70
C PHE A 172 9.18 -6.94 -5.52
N PRO A 173 9.92 -8.07 -5.57
CA PRO A 173 9.54 -9.26 -6.34
C PRO A 173 8.24 -9.90 -5.84
N LEU A 174 7.80 -9.61 -4.60
CA LEU A 174 6.52 -10.04 -4.07
C LEU A 174 5.31 -9.37 -4.76
N CYS A 175 5.50 -8.19 -5.35
CA CYS A 175 4.43 -7.42 -5.99
C CYS A 175 4.10 -7.98 -7.39
N ARG A 176 3.80 -9.30 -7.45
CA ARG A 176 3.36 -10.05 -8.64
C ARG A 176 2.25 -11.03 -8.25
N PRO A 177 1.26 -11.28 -9.12
CA PRO A 177 0.14 -12.16 -8.79
C PRO A 177 0.55 -13.57 -8.38
N ASP A 178 1.48 -14.19 -9.11
CA ASP A 178 1.99 -15.53 -8.86
C ASP A 178 2.74 -15.63 -7.52
N ALA A 179 3.57 -14.65 -7.19
CA ALA A 179 4.29 -14.59 -5.93
C ALA A 179 3.34 -14.45 -4.73
N LEU A 180 2.31 -13.62 -4.84
CA LEU A 180 1.28 -13.47 -3.81
C LEU A 180 0.45 -14.75 -3.64
N ILE A 181 0.05 -15.39 -4.73
CA ILE A 181 -0.68 -16.67 -4.69
C ILE A 181 0.18 -17.72 -3.98
N GLN A 182 1.44 -17.86 -4.37
CA GLN A 182 2.36 -18.81 -3.77
C GLN A 182 2.56 -18.56 -2.27
N LEU A 183 2.71 -17.27 -1.88
CA LEU A 183 2.85 -16.86 -0.48
C LEU A 183 1.66 -17.32 0.38
N PHE A 184 0.44 -17.12 -0.09
CA PHE A 184 -0.78 -17.48 0.62
C PHE A 184 -0.98 -19.00 0.68
N GLN A 185 -0.72 -19.70 -0.43
CA GLN A 185 -0.77 -21.17 -0.48
C GLN A 185 0.25 -21.82 0.46
N GLN A 186 1.47 -21.33 0.50
CA GLN A 186 2.52 -21.82 1.42
C GLN A 186 2.20 -21.56 2.89
N ALA A 187 1.39 -20.53 3.18
CA ALA A 187 0.86 -20.30 4.51
C ALA A 187 -0.30 -21.26 4.89
N GLY A 188 -0.74 -22.13 3.97
CA GLY A 188 -1.83 -23.10 4.20
C GLY A 188 -3.21 -22.48 4.16
N LEU A 189 -3.42 -21.49 3.29
CA LEU A 189 -4.73 -20.91 3.00
C LEU A 189 -5.36 -21.64 1.80
N ASP A 190 -6.65 -21.86 1.87
CA ASP A 190 -7.47 -22.45 0.82
C ASP A 190 -8.15 -21.38 -0.03
N SER A 191 -8.65 -21.76 -1.22
CA SER A 191 -9.39 -20.88 -2.14
C SER A 191 -8.64 -19.57 -2.41
N VAL A 192 -7.33 -19.66 -2.60
CA VAL A 192 -6.48 -18.50 -2.83
C VAL A 192 -6.80 -17.88 -4.19
N GLU A 193 -7.14 -16.59 -4.18
CA GLU A 193 -7.51 -15.82 -5.37
C GLU A 193 -6.76 -14.48 -5.39
N ALA A 194 -6.15 -14.15 -6.54
CA ALA A 194 -5.57 -12.83 -6.78
C ALA A 194 -6.41 -12.04 -7.78
N ARG A 195 -6.45 -10.71 -7.60
CA ARG A 195 -7.18 -9.79 -8.48
C ARG A 195 -6.41 -8.50 -8.69
N SER A 196 -6.40 -8.01 -9.93
CA SER A 196 -5.96 -6.65 -10.25
C SER A 196 -7.05 -5.64 -9.86
N LEU A 197 -6.67 -4.62 -9.11
CA LEU A 197 -7.50 -3.49 -8.71
C LEU A 197 -6.89 -2.24 -9.34
N GLU A 198 -7.63 -1.54 -10.20
CA GLU A 198 -7.10 -0.40 -10.95
C GLU A 198 -7.90 0.86 -10.68
N ILE A 199 -7.21 1.93 -10.35
CA ILE A 199 -7.79 3.24 -10.10
C ILE A 199 -7.22 4.29 -11.07
N ALA A 200 -8.04 5.26 -11.44
CA ALA A 200 -7.56 6.43 -12.16
C ALA A 200 -6.73 7.34 -11.24
N THR A 201 -5.57 7.75 -11.72
CA THR A 201 -4.69 8.72 -11.05
C THR A 201 -4.57 9.96 -11.93
N THR A 202 -5.46 10.93 -11.72
CA THR A 202 -5.50 12.17 -12.50
C THR A 202 -4.78 13.29 -11.76
N PHE A 203 -3.92 13.97 -12.47
CA PHE A 203 -3.22 15.17 -12.01
C PHE A 203 -3.74 16.38 -12.81
N PRO A 204 -4.19 17.47 -12.17
CA PRO A 204 -4.76 18.61 -12.87
C PRO A 204 -3.75 19.37 -13.76
N SER A 205 -2.46 19.17 -13.53
CA SER A 205 -1.37 19.74 -14.34
C SER A 205 -0.08 18.94 -14.18
N PHE A 206 0.93 19.24 -15.00
CA PHE A 206 2.27 18.70 -14.82
C PHE A 206 2.89 19.09 -13.46
N ASP A 207 2.66 20.30 -12.98
CA ASP A 207 3.17 20.72 -11.68
C ASP A 207 2.52 19.94 -10.53
N ALA A 208 1.24 19.57 -10.65
CA ALA A 208 0.57 18.69 -9.70
C ALA A 208 1.06 17.24 -9.77
N TYR A 209 1.59 16.79 -10.92
CA TYR A 209 2.30 15.51 -11.04
C TYR A 209 3.71 15.59 -10.42
N TRP A 210 4.43 16.68 -10.65
CA TRP A 210 5.82 16.83 -10.20
C TRP A 210 5.97 17.14 -8.71
N SER A 211 5.08 17.98 -8.16
CA SER A 211 5.22 18.48 -6.78
C SER A 211 5.33 17.38 -5.70
N PRO A 212 4.65 16.23 -5.77
CA PRO A 212 4.82 15.16 -4.78
C PRO A 212 6.25 14.58 -4.72
N PHE A 213 7.00 14.63 -5.82
CA PHE A 213 8.39 14.17 -5.84
C PHE A 213 9.37 15.11 -5.12
N LEU A 214 8.92 16.29 -4.72
CA LEU A 214 9.73 17.26 -3.98
C LEU A 214 9.61 17.10 -2.45
N GLY A 215 8.87 16.10 -1.98
CA GLY A 215 8.57 15.90 -0.56
C GLY A 215 9.58 15.08 0.24
N GLY A 216 10.62 14.54 -0.39
CA GLY A 216 11.70 13.77 0.26
C GLY A 216 11.29 12.45 0.94
N THR A 217 10.03 12.00 0.82
CA THR A 217 9.51 10.80 1.46
C THR A 217 9.27 9.68 0.45
N GLY A 218 9.92 8.54 0.66
CA GLY A 218 9.92 7.39 -0.25
C GLY A 218 11.05 7.46 -1.29
N PRO A 219 11.27 6.37 -2.06
CA PRO A 219 12.44 6.25 -2.95
C PRO A 219 12.53 7.33 -4.03
N ALA A 220 11.47 7.56 -4.79
CA ALA A 220 11.47 8.53 -5.88
C ALA A 220 11.65 9.99 -5.41
N PRO A 221 10.93 10.49 -4.37
CA PRO A 221 11.20 11.81 -3.80
C PRO A 221 12.60 11.93 -3.21
N SER A 222 13.09 10.91 -2.49
CA SER A 222 14.45 10.92 -1.92
C SER A 222 15.53 10.97 -3.02
N TYR A 223 15.31 10.30 -4.15
CA TYR A 223 16.20 10.39 -5.31
C TYR A 223 16.19 11.82 -5.86
N VAL A 224 15.04 12.44 -6.07
CA VAL A 224 14.95 13.83 -6.55
C VAL A 224 15.68 14.78 -5.61
N ASP A 225 15.54 14.62 -4.30
CA ASP A 225 16.22 15.45 -3.29
C ASP A 225 17.73 15.29 -3.31
N SER A 226 18.25 14.13 -3.72
CA SER A 226 19.68 13.85 -3.87
C SER A 226 20.33 14.48 -5.13
N LEU A 227 19.52 14.89 -6.11
CA LEU A 227 20.00 15.48 -7.35
C LEU A 227 20.41 16.94 -7.17
N ASP A 228 21.42 17.38 -7.91
CA ASP A 228 21.69 18.80 -8.06
C ASP A 228 20.59 19.51 -8.89
N ARG A 229 20.62 20.83 -8.90
CA ARG A 229 19.59 21.65 -9.56
C ARG A 229 19.51 21.42 -11.08
N ASP A 230 20.62 21.08 -11.71
CA ASP A 230 20.67 20.87 -13.16
C ASP A 230 20.10 19.51 -13.52
N ALA A 231 20.46 18.46 -12.79
CA ALA A 231 19.89 17.13 -12.93
C ALA A 231 18.39 17.10 -12.64
N GLN A 232 17.91 17.77 -11.56
CA GLN A 232 16.48 17.93 -11.29
C GLN A 232 15.74 18.60 -12.46
N ARG A 233 16.32 19.65 -13.03
CA ARG A 233 15.74 20.37 -14.17
C ARG A 233 15.68 19.49 -15.41
N GLN A 234 16.73 18.71 -15.68
CA GLN A 234 16.77 17.78 -16.81
C GLN A 234 15.69 16.68 -16.64
N LEU A 235 15.61 16.04 -15.49
CA LEU A 235 14.59 15.03 -15.21
C LEU A 235 13.18 15.60 -15.38
N ARG A 236 12.92 16.79 -14.81
CA ARG A 236 11.61 17.46 -14.94
C ARG A 236 11.24 17.76 -16.38
N LEU A 237 12.19 18.19 -17.22
CA LEU A 237 11.97 18.44 -18.65
C LEU A 237 11.63 17.15 -19.41
N ARG A 238 12.36 16.06 -19.17
CA ARG A 238 12.11 14.75 -19.78
C ARG A 238 10.72 14.23 -19.42
N LEU A 239 10.37 14.26 -18.14
CA LEU A 239 9.05 13.87 -17.66
C LEU A 239 7.93 14.71 -18.30
N ARG A 240 8.15 16.02 -18.45
CA ARG A 240 7.18 16.92 -19.12
C ARG A 240 6.99 16.58 -20.60
N GLN A 241 8.04 16.17 -21.28
CA GLN A 241 7.98 15.72 -22.69
C GLN A 241 7.29 14.35 -22.82
N ARG A 242 7.49 13.45 -21.85
CA ARG A 242 6.92 12.10 -21.82
C ARG A 242 5.42 12.09 -21.50
N LEU A 243 4.97 13.04 -20.68
CA LEU A 243 3.59 13.14 -20.18
C LEU A 243 2.79 14.11 -21.05
N ALA A 244 2.10 13.58 -22.04
CA ALA A 244 1.21 14.39 -22.88
C ALA A 244 -0.04 14.81 -22.07
N PRO A 245 -0.31 16.13 -21.89
CA PRO A 245 -1.53 16.57 -21.24
C PRO A 245 -2.75 16.33 -22.12
N SER A 246 -3.89 16.09 -21.49
CA SER A 246 -5.21 16.12 -22.14
C SER A 246 -5.58 17.55 -22.57
N ALA A 247 -6.67 17.71 -23.32
CA ALA A 247 -7.13 19.04 -23.80
C ALA A 247 -7.42 20.04 -22.69
N ASP A 248 -7.77 19.55 -21.48
CA ASP A 248 -8.01 20.35 -20.26
C ASP A 248 -6.73 20.62 -19.45
N GLY A 249 -5.56 20.23 -19.96
CA GLY A 249 -4.26 20.34 -19.28
C GLY A 249 -3.98 19.26 -18.24
N SER A 250 -4.93 18.36 -17.97
CA SER A 250 -4.75 17.27 -17.00
C SER A 250 -3.88 16.15 -17.57
N ILE A 251 -3.19 15.44 -16.66
CA ILE A 251 -2.46 14.20 -16.95
C ILE A 251 -3.26 13.05 -16.36
N ARG A 252 -3.72 12.15 -17.21
CA ARG A 252 -4.54 10.99 -16.83
C ARG A 252 -3.71 9.73 -16.90
N LEU A 253 -3.48 9.13 -15.76
CA LEU A 253 -2.74 7.89 -15.59
C LEU A 253 -3.59 6.90 -14.79
N THR A 254 -3.08 5.68 -14.62
CA THR A 254 -3.67 4.66 -13.76
C THR A 254 -2.67 4.20 -12.70
N ALA A 255 -3.19 3.67 -11.61
CA ALA A 255 -2.42 2.89 -10.64
C ALA A 255 -3.13 1.58 -10.39
N ARG A 256 -2.39 0.48 -10.46
CA ARG A 256 -2.87 -0.87 -10.20
C ARG A 256 -2.29 -1.39 -8.89
N ALA A 257 -3.15 -1.96 -8.06
CA ALA A 257 -2.75 -2.81 -6.95
C ALA A 257 -3.13 -4.27 -7.25
N LEU A 258 -2.42 -5.17 -6.61
CA LEU A 258 -2.66 -6.61 -6.67
C LEU A 258 -3.28 -7.02 -5.35
N GLY A 259 -4.59 -7.32 -5.37
CA GLY A 259 -5.31 -7.91 -4.24
C GLY A 259 -5.09 -9.42 -4.20
N ILE A 260 -5.00 -9.97 -3.01
CA ILE A 260 -4.91 -11.40 -2.73
C ILE A 260 -5.83 -11.74 -1.56
N ARG A 261 -6.54 -12.87 -1.62
CA ARG A 261 -7.33 -13.40 -0.52
C ARG A 261 -7.24 -14.91 -0.43
N GLY A 262 -7.49 -15.44 0.76
CA GLY A 262 -7.57 -16.89 1.00
C GLY A 262 -8.32 -17.19 2.29
N LEU A 263 -8.83 -18.40 2.41
CA LEU A 263 -9.63 -18.85 3.56
C LEU A 263 -8.82 -19.78 4.45
N VAL A 264 -9.04 -19.71 5.76
CA VAL A 264 -8.57 -20.76 6.67
C VAL A 264 -9.56 -21.91 6.60
N ALA A 265 -9.06 -23.15 6.44
CA ALA A 265 -9.90 -24.36 6.42
C ALA A 265 -10.93 -24.36 7.55
N ALA A 266 -12.16 -24.81 7.25
CA ALA A 266 -13.30 -24.86 8.17
C ALA A 266 -13.11 -25.91 9.29
#